data_51eacddc3ac7f87e0e5088a586f23cc0
#
_entry.id   51eacddc3ac7f87e0e5088a586f23cc0
#
_cell.length_a   1.000
_cell.length_b   1.000
_cell.length_c   1.000
_cell.angle_alpha   90.00
_cell.angle_beta   90.00
_cell.angle_gamma   90.00
#
_symmetry.space_group_name_H-M   'P 1'
#
loop_
_entity.id
_entity.type
_entity.pdbx_description
1 polymer ?
#
loop_
_entity_poly.entity_id
_entity_poly.type
_entity_poly.pdbx_seq_one_letter_code
_entity_poly.pdbx_strand_id
1 'polypeptide(L)'
;MDTITTRCHTKMGSGSSYRRFRVSSLPALIRNVQSSRNISKVVLTILTLSLFGLGSLCAPVHAQNAGAFKGSLDDPAIAYATGPLDNVVEDVNRQLRDGAVGFTFNDRSGFLRSALDALRLHVDSQLLVFSRGSLQGKRIGEQNPRAIYFNDRVALGWVRGGNVLEVAAHDAHQGVVFYTLDQHADATGPPQFKRSFICLGCHVTGDSLGVPGLLMFSTTRPEPGEFDGVPRHIDQSDPLERRFGGWFVTGNAGAVPHMGNNASVLDGLPARELASVGRLSDNDGYPTLTSDIVAHLVLTHQAGMTNLLTRAGFEARSAQGDPTAIAAVMDAVAREVVDHLLFVDEAALPAPIKGNSGFAERFSASGPKDRKGRSLYQLDLKRRLFKYRCSYMIYSPAFDALPARIKSRIYHRMWAVLSTWPRGTRQPIVEILLDTKKDLPPDVTEAASSRSGRSSH
;
A
#
# COMPACT_ATOMS: atom_id res chain seq x y z
N MET A 1 -8.38 -38.78 17.56
CA MET A 1 -9.71 -38.14 17.63
C MET A 1 -9.76 -37.43 18.96
N ASP A 2 -9.27 -36.20 19.02
CA ASP A 2 -9.52 -35.32 20.16
C ASP A 2 -9.48 -33.89 19.65
N THR A 3 -10.66 -33.30 19.70
CA THR A 3 -10.96 -31.96 19.20
C THR A 3 -10.56 -30.94 20.27
N ILE A 4 -9.48 -30.21 20.06
CA ILE A 4 -9.12 -29.08 20.94
C ILE A 4 -9.82 -27.84 20.42
N THR A 5 -10.91 -27.49 21.08
CA THR A 5 -11.62 -26.21 20.89
C THR A 5 -11.03 -25.16 21.83
N THR A 6 -10.22 -24.25 21.31
CA THR A 6 -9.72 -23.10 22.09
C THR A 6 -10.77 -21.99 22.05
N ARG A 7 -11.50 -21.80 23.16
CA ARG A 7 -12.41 -20.66 23.38
C ARG A 7 -11.58 -19.43 23.75
N CYS A 8 -11.68 -18.40 22.94
CA CYS A 8 -11.34 -17.03 23.36
C CYS A 8 -12.38 -16.51 24.34
N HIS A 9 -12.00 -16.33 25.59
CA HIS A 9 -12.83 -15.65 26.59
C HIS A 9 -12.61 -14.14 26.51
N THR A 10 -13.56 -13.43 25.92
CA THR A 10 -13.74 -11.98 26.13
C THR A 10 -14.54 -11.78 27.42
N LYS A 11 -13.89 -11.26 28.46
CA LYS A 11 -14.57 -10.78 29.67
C LYS A 11 -15.22 -9.43 29.36
N MET A 12 -16.55 -9.41 29.21
CA MET A 12 -17.33 -8.20 29.29
C MET A 12 -17.58 -7.86 30.77
N GLY A 13 -17.05 -6.72 31.21
CA GLY A 13 -17.38 -6.12 32.50
C GLY A 13 -18.71 -5.39 32.40
N SER A 14 -19.68 -5.83 33.16
CA SER A 14 -20.98 -5.20 33.36
C SER A 14 -20.85 -4.01 34.33
N GLY A 15 -21.36 -2.85 33.93
CA GLY A 15 -21.48 -1.70 34.84
C GLY A 15 -21.76 -0.38 34.11
N SER A 16 -22.92 -0.25 33.48
CA SER A 16 -23.38 1.04 32.96
C SER A 16 -24.62 1.48 33.68
N SER A 17 -24.47 2.47 34.56
CA SER A 17 -25.58 3.21 35.15
C SER A 17 -26.05 4.29 34.18
N TYR A 18 -27.24 4.10 33.61
CA TYR A 18 -27.94 5.13 32.84
C TYR A 18 -28.42 6.24 33.76
N ARG A 19 -27.87 7.44 33.71
CA ARG A 19 -28.50 8.66 34.22
C ARG A 19 -29.41 9.22 33.14
N ARG A 20 -30.73 9.16 33.42
CA ARG A 20 -31.75 9.90 32.65
C ARG A 20 -31.58 11.40 32.90
N PHE A 21 -31.27 12.16 31.86
CA PHE A 21 -31.46 13.61 31.88
C PHE A 21 -32.93 13.93 31.59
N ARG A 22 -33.60 14.54 32.57
CA ARG A 22 -34.92 15.18 32.41
C ARG A 22 -34.72 16.48 31.64
N VAL A 23 -35.41 16.63 30.53
CA VAL A 23 -35.61 17.91 29.87
C VAL A 23 -36.71 18.65 30.62
N SER A 24 -36.36 19.75 31.25
CA SER A 24 -37.30 20.67 31.85
C SER A 24 -37.42 21.94 30.99
N SER A 25 -38.68 22.16 30.54
CA SER A 25 -39.39 23.40 30.30
C SER A 25 -38.69 24.57 29.55
N LEU A 26 -39.16 24.78 28.32
CA LEU A 26 -39.19 26.09 27.67
C LEU A 26 -40.22 27.01 28.27
N PRO A 27 -39.93 28.29 28.53
CA PRO A 27 -40.99 29.30 28.77
C PRO A 27 -41.44 29.94 27.46
N ALA A 28 -42.73 30.07 27.34
CA ALA A 28 -43.47 30.75 26.29
C ALA A 28 -43.15 32.25 26.26
N LEU A 29 -42.87 32.77 25.09
CA LEU A 29 -42.91 34.18 24.78
C LEU A 29 -43.55 34.37 23.36
N ILE A 30 -44.87 34.20 23.35
CA ILE A 30 -45.73 34.72 22.27
C ILE A 30 -46.68 35.71 22.89
N ARG A 31 -46.45 37.01 22.72
CA ARG A 31 -47.48 38.06 22.66
C ARG A 31 -46.91 39.33 22.05
N ASN A 32 -47.65 39.82 21.04
CA ASN A 32 -47.67 41.14 20.47
C ASN A 32 -46.68 41.46 19.31
N VAL A 33 -47.14 41.20 18.08
CA VAL A 33 -46.95 42.14 17.00
C VAL A 33 -48.28 42.26 16.22
N GLN A 34 -49.02 43.25 16.61
CA GLN A 34 -50.05 43.84 15.74
C GLN A 34 -49.55 45.22 15.32
N SER A 35 -49.54 45.47 14.03
CA SER A 35 -49.63 46.76 13.34
C SER A 35 -48.66 46.92 12.19
N SER A 36 -49.19 46.64 11.02
CA SER A 36 -49.27 47.48 9.83
C SER A 36 -48.03 47.95 9.05
N ARG A 37 -48.10 47.67 7.76
CA ARG A 37 -47.53 48.48 6.68
C ARG A 37 -46.01 48.44 6.47
N ASN A 38 -45.52 47.31 5.93
CA ASN A 38 -44.30 47.30 5.10
C ASN A 38 -44.05 45.96 4.38
N ILE A 39 -45.12 45.29 3.93
CA ILE A 39 -45.03 44.00 3.25
C ILE A 39 -44.51 44.14 1.79
N SER A 40 -44.60 45.31 1.16
CA SER A 40 -44.24 45.48 -0.25
C SER A 40 -42.74 45.68 -0.54
N LYS A 41 -41.91 45.98 0.45
CA LYS A 41 -40.44 46.15 0.22
C LYS A 41 -39.61 44.90 0.55
N VAL A 42 -40.12 44.00 1.37
CA VAL A 42 -39.39 42.75 1.75
C VAL A 42 -39.58 41.67 0.68
N VAL A 43 -40.72 41.65 -0.01
CA VAL A 43 -40.99 40.66 -1.07
C VAL A 43 -40.17 40.96 -2.35
N LEU A 44 -39.84 42.21 -2.63
CA LEU A 44 -39.03 42.55 -3.80
C LEU A 44 -37.53 42.32 -3.61
N THR A 45 -37.04 42.31 -2.35
CA THR A 45 -35.62 42.02 -2.06
C THR A 45 -35.35 40.51 -1.99
N ILE A 46 -36.34 39.67 -1.71
CA ILE A 46 -36.21 38.22 -1.73
C ILE A 46 -36.30 37.66 -3.16
N LEU A 47 -37.01 38.32 -4.09
CA LEU A 47 -37.08 37.90 -5.48
C LEU A 47 -35.87 38.32 -6.33
N THR A 48 -35.07 39.30 -5.91
CA THR A 48 -33.84 39.69 -6.63
C THR A 48 -32.59 38.90 -6.15
N LEU A 49 -32.65 38.24 -5.01
CA LEU A 49 -31.58 37.33 -4.55
C LEU A 49 -31.72 35.87 -5.07
N SER A 50 -32.88 35.55 -5.69
CA SER A 50 -33.13 34.21 -6.22
C SER A 50 -32.70 34.02 -7.69
N LEU A 51 -32.24 35.04 -8.38
CA LEU A 51 -31.84 34.98 -9.79
C LEU A 51 -30.33 35.02 -10.03
N PHE A 52 -29.48 35.11 -8.98
CA PHE A 52 -28.02 35.05 -9.09
C PHE A 52 -27.39 33.86 -8.40
N GLY A 53 -28.17 32.84 -8.02
CA GLY A 53 -27.73 31.67 -7.27
C GLY A 53 -27.80 30.32 -8.00
N LEU A 54 -27.98 30.30 -9.33
CA LEU A 54 -27.88 29.10 -10.17
C LEU A 54 -26.50 29.02 -10.87
N GLY A 55 -25.41 29.35 -10.13
CA GLY A 55 -24.10 28.82 -10.40
C GLY A 55 -24.15 27.35 -10.03
N SER A 56 -24.10 26.47 -11.02
CA SER A 56 -23.91 25.04 -10.84
C SER A 56 -22.82 24.79 -9.80
N LEU A 57 -23.22 24.54 -8.56
CA LEU A 57 -22.44 23.73 -7.63
C LEU A 57 -22.45 22.32 -8.22
N CYS A 58 -21.58 22.06 -9.21
CA CYS A 58 -21.05 20.72 -9.41
C CYS A 58 -20.34 20.37 -8.11
N ALA A 59 -21.08 19.90 -7.12
CA ALA A 59 -20.49 19.10 -6.05
C ALA A 59 -19.67 18.01 -6.77
N PRO A 60 -18.40 17.80 -6.42
CA PRO A 60 -17.68 16.68 -6.97
C PRO A 60 -18.54 15.46 -6.63
N VAL A 61 -19.02 14.77 -7.66
CA VAL A 61 -19.60 13.45 -7.50
C VAL A 61 -18.47 12.65 -6.88
N HIS A 62 -18.55 12.42 -5.58
CA HIS A 62 -17.66 11.50 -4.90
C HIS A 62 -17.85 10.19 -5.63
N ALA A 63 -16.90 9.86 -6.47
CA ALA A 63 -16.90 8.62 -7.20
C ALA A 63 -17.02 7.51 -6.15
N GLN A 64 -18.10 6.74 -6.22
CA GLN A 64 -18.32 5.64 -5.30
C GLN A 64 -17.12 4.71 -5.45
N ASN A 65 -16.36 4.51 -4.36
CA ASN A 65 -15.31 3.52 -4.31
C ASN A 65 -15.95 2.15 -4.54
N ALA A 66 -15.28 1.29 -5.31
CA ALA A 66 -15.78 -0.07 -5.58
C ALA A 66 -15.89 -0.90 -4.29
N GLY A 67 -15.31 -0.42 -3.19
CA GLY A 67 -15.29 -1.09 -1.89
C GLY A 67 -14.32 -2.29 -1.87
N ALA A 68 -14.42 -3.09 -0.82
CA ALA A 68 -13.66 -4.33 -0.72
C ALA A 68 -14.26 -5.42 -1.61
N PHE A 69 -13.42 -6.35 -2.07
CA PHE A 69 -13.85 -7.58 -2.73
C PHE A 69 -14.76 -8.38 -1.78
N LYS A 70 -15.91 -8.81 -2.30
CA LYS A 70 -16.95 -9.51 -1.51
C LYS A 70 -17.09 -10.98 -1.90
N GLY A 71 -16.34 -11.43 -2.91
CA GLY A 71 -16.34 -12.82 -3.34
C GLY A 71 -15.60 -13.75 -2.36
N SER A 72 -15.72 -15.04 -2.60
CA SER A 72 -15.00 -16.05 -1.81
C SER A 72 -13.62 -16.32 -2.39
N LEU A 73 -12.63 -16.53 -1.53
CA LEU A 73 -11.32 -17.05 -1.93
C LEU A 73 -11.40 -18.50 -2.45
N ASP A 74 -12.46 -19.22 -2.10
CA ASP A 74 -12.74 -20.58 -2.58
C ASP A 74 -13.54 -20.60 -3.90
N ASP A 75 -13.90 -19.43 -4.47
CA ASP A 75 -14.48 -19.37 -5.81
C ASP A 75 -13.59 -20.13 -6.80
N PRO A 76 -14.12 -21.06 -7.62
CA PRO A 76 -13.33 -21.84 -8.58
C PRO A 76 -12.49 -20.96 -9.54
N ALA A 77 -12.93 -19.74 -9.83
CA ALA A 77 -12.19 -18.79 -10.65
C ALA A 77 -11.01 -18.13 -9.92
N ILE A 78 -10.95 -18.24 -8.59
CA ILE A 78 -9.86 -17.76 -7.73
C ILE A 78 -9.06 -18.93 -7.20
N ALA A 79 -9.73 -19.92 -6.58
CA ALA A 79 -9.15 -21.15 -6.03
C ALA A 79 -7.89 -20.89 -5.18
N TYR A 80 -7.95 -19.87 -4.27
CA TYR A 80 -6.77 -19.38 -3.56
C TYR A 80 -5.98 -20.49 -2.87
N ALA A 81 -6.65 -21.43 -2.21
CA ALA A 81 -5.99 -22.50 -1.46
C ALA A 81 -5.44 -23.63 -2.35
N THR A 82 -6.07 -23.89 -3.50
CA THR A 82 -5.83 -25.10 -4.31
C THR A 82 -5.31 -24.83 -5.71
N GLY A 83 -5.41 -23.59 -6.19
CA GLY A 83 -4.92 -23.21 -7.51
C GLY A 83 -3.40 -23.30 -7.64
N PRO A 84 -2.89 -23.43 -8.85
CA PRO A 84 -1.45 -23.43 -9.11
C PRO A 84 -0.83 -22.10 -8.67
N LEU A 85 0.42 -22.17 -8.24
CA LEU A 85 1.21 -21.00 -7.80
C LEU A 85 2.27 -20.66 -8.85
N ASP A 86 2.34 -19.37 -9.18
CA ASP A 86 3.33 -18.80 -10.09
C ASP A 86 3.97 -17.57 -9.45
N ASN A 87 4.97 -17.83 -8.59
CA ASN A 87 5.70 -16.78 -7.88
C ASN A 87 7.14 -17.18 -7.57
N VAL A 88 7.95 -16.19 -7.23
CA VAL A 88 9.40 -16.35 -7.02
C VAL A 88 9.75 -17.33 -5.88
N VAL A 89 8.88 -17.50 -4.88
CA VAL A 89 9.13 -18.41 -3.75
C VAL A 89 9.01 -19.86 -4.19
N GLU A 90 8.04 -20.18 -5.06
CA GLU A 90 7.93 -21.53 -5.64
C GLU A 90 9.12 -21.87 -6.54
N ASP A 91 9.63 -20.88 -7.28
CA ASP A 91 10.86 -21.05 -8.05
C ASP A 91 12.06 -21.37 -7.16
N VAL A 92 12.24 -20.65 -6.05
CA VAL A 92 13.30 -20.91 -5.07
C VAL A 92 13.10 -22.27 -4.40
N ASN A 93 11.87 -22.63 -4.02
CA ASN A 93 11.57 -23.94 -3.45
C ASN A 93 11.95 -25.08 -4.42
N ARG A 94 11.69 -24.93 -5.71
CA ARG A 94 12.10 -25.90 -6.74
C ARG A 94 13.63 -26.00 -6.80
N GLN A 95 14.34 -24.87 -6.88
CA GLN A 95 15.80 -24.84 -6.90
C GLN A 95 16.44 -25.47 -5.65
N LEU A 96 15.83 -25.28 -4.47
CA LEU A 96 16.26 -25.92 -3.22
C LEU A 96 16.08 -27.45 -3.26
N ARG A 97 14.95 -27.94 -3.77
CA ARG A 97 14.71 -29.39 -3.95
C ARG A 97 15.68 -30.03 -4.94
N ASP A 98 15.99 -29.31 -6.02
CA ASP A 98 16.86 -29.80 -7.09
C ASP A 98 18.36 -29.65 -6.75
N GLY A 99 18.67 -29.05 -5.59
CA GLY A 99 20.05 -28.78 -5.15
C GLY A 99 20.77 -27.71 -5.96
N ALA A 100 20.06 -26.95 -6.80
CA ALA A 100 20.62 -25.86 -7.60
C ALA A 100 20.96 -24.63 -6.73
N VAL A 101 20.28 -24.48 -5.59
CA VAL A 101 20.54 -23.46 -4.57
C VAL A 101 20.64 -24.15 -3.21
N GLY A 102 21.61 -23.74 -2.39
CA GLY A 102 21.78 -24.19 -1.01
C GLY A 102 21.59 -23.03 -0.03
N PHE A 103 20.98 -23.30 1.12
CA PHE A 103 20.89 -22.32 2.20
C PHE A 103 21.88 -22.66 3.30
N THR A 104 22.64 -21.67 3.74
CA THR A 104 23.59 -21.77 4.86
C THR A 104 22.98 -21.11 6.08
N PHE A 105 22.93 -21.85 7.19
CA PHE A 105 22.49 -21.33 8.48
C PHE A 105 23.61 -20.52 9.14
N ASN A 106 23.26 -19.38 9.70
CA ASN A 106 24.15 -18.53 10.48
C ASN A 106 23.58 -18.37 11.90
N ASP A 107 24.39 -18.54 12.94
CA ASP A 107 23.93 -18.50 14.32
C ASP A 107 23.23 -17.20 14.74
N ARG A 108 23.56 -16.08 14.10
CA ARG A 108 22.98 -14.76 14.41
C ARG A 108 21.74 -14.41 13.59
N SER A 109 21.72 -14.81 12.33
CA SER A 109 20.69 -14.40 11.38
C SER A 109 19.88 -15.55 10.78
N GLY A 110 20.16 -16.79 11.18
CA GLY A 110 19.51 -17.96 10.61
C GLY A 110 19.76 -18.09 9.10
N PHE A 111 18.74 -18.39 8.34
CA PHE A 111 18.78 -18.46 6.88
C PHE A 111 18.59 -17.11 6.18
N LEU A 112 18.54 -15.97 6.92
CA LEU A 112 18.21 -14.67 6.34
C LEU A 112 19.05 -14.35 5.10
N ARG A 113 20.39 -14.45 5.19
CA ARG A 113 21.27 -14.06 4.06
C ARG A 113 21.03 -14.91 2.83
N SER A 114 20.97 -16.23 2.99
CA SER A 114 20.67 -17.14 1.88
C SER A 114 19.30 -16.89 1.27
N ALA A 115 18.29 -16.55 2.08
CA ALA A 115 16.96 -16.20 1.60
C ALA A 115 16.94 -14.87 0.86
N LEU A 116 17.67 -13.85 1.33
CA LEU A 116 17.81 -12.58 0.62
C LEU A 116 18.43 -12.77 -0.76
N ASP A 117 19.50 -13.54 -0.85
CA ASP A 117 20.22 -13.81 -2.10
C ASP A 117 19.32 -14.58 -3.10
N ALA A 118 18.68 -15.67 -2.64
CA ALA A 118 17.81 -16.49 -3.49
C ALA A 118 16.57 -15.72 -4.01
N LEU A 119 15.97 -14.87 -3.18
CA LEU A 119 14.83 -14.04 -3.52
C LEU A 119 15.24 -12.72 -4.20
N ARG A 120 16.54 -12.50 -4.41
CA ARG A 120 17.12 -11.26 -4.98
C ARG A 120 16.67 -10.01 -4.24
N LEU A 121 16.63 -10.08 -2.92
CA LEU A 121 16.32 -8.98 -2.02
C LEU A 121 17.59 -8.24 -1.62
N HIS A 122 17.65 -6.97 -1.90
CA HIS A 122 18.83 -6.15 -1.59
C HIS A 122 18.74 -5.59 -0.17
N VAL A 123 19.84 -5.60 0.56
CA VAL A 123 19.88 -5.14 1.97
C VAL A 123 19.53 -3.65 2.13
N ASP A 124 19.74 -2.83 1.10
CA ASP A 124 19.38 -1.42 1.12
C ASP A 124 17.85 -1.16 1.16
N SER A 125 17.03 -2.19 0.87
CA SER A 125 15.58 -2.13 1.02
C SER A 125 15.10 -2.37 2.45
N GLN A 126 16.01 -2.56 3.42
CA GLN A 126 15.66 -2.84 4.81
C GLN A 126 14.80 -1.73 5.40
N LEU A 127 13.68 -2.12 6.00
CA LEU A 127 12.82 -1.31 6.84
C LEU A 127 12.71 -1.95 8.22
N LEU A 128 12.74 -1.15 9.28
CA LEU A 128 12.72 -1.63 10.65
C LEU A 128 11.44 -1.19 11.38
N VAL A 129 10.58 -2.15 11.71
CA VAL A 129 9.32 -1.93 12.42
C VAL A 129 9.40 -2.48 13.84
N PHE A 130 9.07 -1.65 14.84
CA PHE A 130 9.03 -2.05 16.24
C PHE A 130 7.62 -2.22 16.79
N SER A 131 6.58 -1.86 16.03
CA SER A 131 5.20 -2.24 16.35
C SER A 131 4.99 -3.75 16.17
N ARG A 132 4.13 -4.35 17.02
CA ARG A 132 4.07 -5.81 17.22
C ARG A 132 3.15 -6.58 16.28
N GLY A 133 2.65 -5.96 15.22
CA GLY A 133 1.76 -6.57 14.23
C GLY A 133 2.44 -7.66 13.38
N SER A 134 2.71 -8.84 13.94
CA SER A 134 3.34 -9.98 13.26
C SER A 134 3.06 -11.28 14.01
N LEU A 135 3.20 -12.44 13.35
CA LEU A 135 3.19 -13.78 14.01
C LEU A 135 4.16 -13.85 15.17
N GLN A 136 5.27 -13.13 15.09
CA GLN A 136 6.34 -13.09 16.08
C GLN A 136 6.29 -11.84 16.98
N GLY A 137 5.14 -11.18 17.08
CA GLY A 137 4.95 -9.90 17.78
C GLY A 137 5.50 -9.87 19.23
N LYS A 138 5.47 -11.00 19.95
CA LYS A 138 6.06 -11.11 21.31
C LYS A 138 7.58 -10.87 21.36
N ARG A 139 8.29 -11.03 20.25
CA ARG A 139 9.73 -10.81 20.12
C ARG A 139 10.08 -9.43 19.56
N ILE A 140 9.08 -8.71 19.02
CA ILE A 140 9.27 -7.42 18.38
C ILE A 140 9.14 -6.30 19.39
N GLY A 141 9.98 -5.30 19.26
CA GLY A 141 9.98 -4.08 20.07
C GLY A 141 11.09 -3.14 19.65
N GLU A 142 11.23 -2.04 20.37
CA GLU A 142 12.21 -1.00 20.07
C GLU A 142 13.66 -1.50 20.08
N GLN A 143 13.98 -2.47 20.95
CA GLN A 143 15.30 -3.10 21.05
C GLN A 143 15.50 -4.28 20.07
N ASN A 144 14.43 -4.77 19.49
CA ASN A 144 14.44 -5.89 18.57
C ASN A 144 13.41 -5.67 17.45
N PRO A 145 13.58 -4.65 16.58
CA PRO A 145 12.64 -4.39 15.49
C PRO A 145 12.65 -5.54 14.48
N ARG A 146 11.49 -5.81 13.88
CA ARG A 146 11.40 -6.68 12.71
C ARG A 146 12.00 -5.98 11.52
N ALA A 147 12.93 -6.61 10.81
CA ALA A 147 13.46 -6.16 9.54
C ALA A 147 12.58 -6.69 8.39
N ILE A 148 12.22 -5.81 7.47
CA ILE A 148 11.50 -6.15 6.23
C ILE A 148 12.39 -5.76 5.06
N TYR A 149 12.57 -6.69 4.12
CA TYR A 149 13.28 -6.50 2.86
C TYR A 149 12.30 -6.73 1.72
N PHE A 150 12.40 -5.97 0.65
CA PHE A 150 11.43 -6.09 -0.45
C PHE A 150 12.02 -5.76 -1.82
N ASN A 151 11.36 -6.29 -2.83
CA ASN A 151 11.42 -5.84 -4.22
C ASN A 151 9.98 -5.81 -4.79
N ASP A 152 9.81 -5.68 -6.09
CA ASP A 152 8.50 -5.62 -6.76
C ASP A 152 7.73 -6.96 -6.79
N ARG A 153 8.33 -8.06 -6.30
CA ARG A 153 7.77 -9.42 -6.38
C ARG A 153 7.57 -10.09 -5.02
N VAL A 154 8.33 -9.69 -4.02
CA VAL A 154 8.33 -10.37 -2.71
C VAL A 154 8.79 -9.44 -1.59
N ALA A 155 8.21 -9.63 -0.41
CA ALA A 155 8.69 -9.04 0.84
C ALA A 155 9.04 -10.16 1.82
N LEU A 156 10.13 -9.99 2.57
CA LEU A 156 10.61 -10.92 3.57
C LEU A 156 10.76 -10.20 4.91
N GLY A 157 10.14 -10.74 5.95
CA GLY A 157 10.25 -10.28 7.34
C GLY A 157 11.14 -11.20 8.16
N TRP A 158 12.07 -10.62 8.89
CA TRP A 158 12.97 -11.32 9.83
C TRP A 158 12.92 -10.64 11.20
N VAL A 159 12.91 -11.46 12.24
CA VAL A 159 13.02 -11.03 13.64
C VAL A 159 14.23 -11.72 14.26
N ARG A 160 15.12 -10.97 14.88
CA ARG A 160 16.29 -11.54 15.57
C ARG A 160 15.83 -12.54 16.64
N GLY A 161 16.38 -13.76 16.61
CA GLY A 161 15.97 -14.86 17.48
C GLY A 161 14.55 -15.37 17.20
N GLY A 162 13.97 -15.02 16.06
CA GLY A 162 12.68 -15.52 15.60
C GLY A 162 12.78 -16.97 15.12
N ASN A 163 11.64 -17.67 15.17
CA ASN A 163 11.56 -19.08 14.79
C ASN A 163 11.36 -19.27 13.28
N VAL A 164 10.92 -18.22 12.56
CA VAL A 164 10.62 -18.28 11.12
C VAL A 164 11.05 -17.01 10.41
N LEU A 165 11.37 -17.12 9.10
CA LEU A 165 11.23 -16.00 8.18
C LEU A 165 9.77 -15.95 7.72
N GLU A 166 9.21 -14.76 7.64
CA GLU A 166 7.86 -14.50 7.13
C GLU A 166 7.98 -13.93 5.71
N VAL A 167 7.33 -14.54 4.72
CA VAL A 167 7.45 -14.11 3.33
C VAL A 167 6.07 -13.87 2.74
N ALA A 168 5.94 -12.76 2.02
CA ALA A 168 4.77 -12.39 1.24
C ALA A 168 5.19 -12.27 -0.22
N ALA A 169 4.85 -13.26 -1.06
CA ALA A 169 5.17 -13.27 -2.47
C ALA A 169 3.96 -12.85 -3.30
N HIS A 170 4.22 -12.04 -4.31
CA HIS A 170 3.23 -11.67 -5.29
C HIS A 170 3.09 -12.80 -6.31
N ASP A 171 1.89 -13.38 -6.39
CA ASP A 171 1.53 -14.44 -7.33
C ASP A 171 0.67 -13.85 -8.46
N ALA A 172 0.92 -14.29 -9.69
CA ALA A 172 0.25 -13.77 -10.87
C ALA A 172 -1.29 -13.95 -10.84
N HIS A 173 -1.76 -15.01 -10.17
CA HIS A 173 -3.18 -15.38 -10.13
C HIS A 173 -3.80 -15.28 -8.74
N GLN A 174 -3.03 -15.55 -7.69
CA GLN A 174 -3.52 -15.66 -6.32
C GLN A 174 -3.39 -14.36 -5.51
N GLY A 175 -2.80 -13.30 -6.09
CA GLY A 175 -2.47 -12.09 -5.35
C GLY A 175 -1.28 -12.32 -4.43
N VAL A 176 -1.37 -11.94 -3.15
CA VAL A 176 -0.29 -12.19 -2.21
C VAL A 176 -0.41 -13.58 -1.59
N VAL A 177 0.62 -14.40 -1.76
CA VAL A 177 0.75 -15.71 -1.12
C VAL A 177 1.77 -15.63 0.00
N PHE A 178 1.40 -16.13 1.17
CA PHE A 178 2.23 -16.05 2.37
C PHE A 178 2.94 -17.36 2.64
N TYR A 179 4.21 -17.26 3.08
CA TYR A 179 5.05 -18.39 3.42
C TYR A 179 5.78 -18.15 4.73
N THR A 180 6.21 -19.24 5.35
CA THR A 180 7.18 -19.25 6.45
C THR A 180 8.34 -20.17 6.11
N LEU A 181 9.55 -19.82 6.56
CA LEU A 181 10.71 -20.67 6.51
C LEU A 181 11.24 -20.86 7.94
N ASP A 182 11.25 -22.10 8.42
CA ASP A 182 11.71 -22.44 9.76
C ASP A 182 13.20 -22.07 9.95
N GLN A 183 13.53 -21.46 11.08
CA GLN A 183 14.87 -20.97 11.43
C GLN A 183 15.57 -21.93 12.41
N HIS A 184 15.81 -23.17 11.97
CA HIS A 184 16.49 -24.20 12.78
C HIS A 184 17.63 -24.83 11.98
N ALA A 185 18.85 -24.93 12.60
CA ALA A 185 20.03 -25.54 11.98
C ALA A 185 19.88 -27.05 11.75
N ASP A 186 19.12 -27.71 12.63
CA ASP A 186 19.01 -29.17 12.70
C ASP A 186 17.88 -29.77 11.86
N ALA A 187 17.33 -28.98 10.93
CA ALA A 187 16.27 -29.47 10.05
C ALA A 187 16.78 -30.64 9.16
N THR A 188 16.07 -31.74 9.18
CA THR A 188 16.36 -32.87 8.28
C THR A 188 15.92 -32.53 6.86
N GLY A 189 16.85 -32.40 5.93
CA GLY A 189 16.62 -32.07 4.54
C GLY A 189 16.79 -30.59 4.21
N PRO A 190 16.70 -30.21 2.91
CA PRO A 190 16.85 -28.83 2.48
C PRO A 190 15.73 -27.95 3.05
N PRO A 191 16.05 -26.74 3.51
CA PRO A 191 15.03 -25.81 3.98
C PRO A 191 14.03 -25.47 2.86
N GLN A 192 12.74 -25.41 3.21
CA GLN A 192 11.66 -25.13 2.26
C GLN A 192 10.75 -24.04 2.81
N PHE A 193 10.36 -23.11 1.97
CA PHE A 193 9.28 -22.18 2.29
C PHE A 193 7.94 -22.90 2.28
N LYS A 194 7.25 -22.87 3.41
CA LYS A 194 5.93 -23.51 3.59
C LYS A 194 4.83 -22.47 3.47
N ARG A 195 3.82 -22.73 2.64
CA ARG A 195 2.66 -21.84 2.52
C ARG A 195 1.94 -21.72 3.86
N SER A 196 1.55 -20.50 4.22
CA SER A 196 0.98 -20.18 5.53
C SER A 196 -0.37 -19.48 5.39
N PHE A 197 -1.45 -20.16 5.74
CA PHE A 197 -2.81 -19.60 5.68
C PHE A 197 -3.20 -18.80 6.91
N ILE A 198 -2.47 -18.94 8.03
CA ILE A 198 -2.73 -18.15 9.25
C ILE A 198 -2.56 -16.65 9.00
N CYS A 199 -1.73 -16.26 8.04
CA CYS A 199 -1.50 -14.88 7.67
C CYS A 199 -2.76 -14.19 7.14
N LEU A 200 -3.68 -14.95 6.54
CA LEU A 200 -4.93 -14.42 5.99
C LEU A 200 -5.82 -13.79 7.07
N GLY A 201 -5.70 -14.24 8.34
CA GLY A 201 -6.46 -13.67 9.45
C GLY A 201 -6.22 -12.17 9.65
N CYS A 202 -5.03 -11.66 9.27
CA CYS A 202 -4.69 -10.24 9.31
C CYS A 202 -4.61 -9.61 7.92
N HIS A 203 -4.32 -10.39 6.88
CA HIS A 203 -4.02 -9.89 5.53
C HIS A 203 -5.19 -10.02 4.53
N VAL A 204 -6.41 -10.38 5.01
CA VAL A 204 -7.66 -10.29 4.24
C VAL A 204 -8.64 -9.46 5.05
N THR A 205 -8.54 -8.15 4.93
CA THR A 205 -9.35 -7.18 5.68
C THR A 205 -9.86 -6.08 4.76
N GLY A 206 -10.65 -5.15 5.28
CA GLY A 206 -11.04 -3.95 4.54
C GLY A 206 -9.84 -3.12 4.07
N ASP A 207 -8.77 -3.05 4.88
CA ASP A 207 -7.54 -2.31 4.56
C ASP A 207 -6.73 -2.96 3.43
N SER A 208 -6.87 -4.28 3.23
CA SER A 208 -6.33 -4.98 2.06
C SER A 208 -7.35 -5.12 0.92
N LEU A 209 -8.44 -4.34 0.94
CA LEU A 209 -9.52 -4.40 -0.05
C LEU A 209 -10.25 -5.76 -0.15
N GLY A 210 -10.26 -6.54 0.94
CA GLY A 210 -10.91 -7.84 1.00
C GLY A 210 -10.17 -8.96 0.25
N VAL A 211 -8.93 -8.74 -0.15
CA VAL A 211 -8.10 -9.73 -0.85
C VAL A 211 -6.84 -10.04 -0.05
N PRO A 212 -6.18 -11.18 -0.30
CA PRO A 212 -4.84 -11.44 0.23
C PRO A 212 -3.88 -10.33 -0.22
N GLY A 213 -3.43 -9.50 0.72
CA GLY A 213 -2.74 -8.26 0.39
C GLY A 213 -1.68 -7.85 1.39
N LEU A 214 -1.00 -6.75 1.07
CA LEU A 214 0.01 -6.12 1.93
C LEU A 214 -0.62 -4.99 2.73
N LEU A 215 -0.12 -4.77 3.94
CA LEU A 215 -0.62 -3.73 4.83
C LEU A 215 0.53 -2.87 5.34
N MET A 216 0.35 -1.55 5.23
CA MET A 216 1.25 -0.57 5.83
C MET A 216 0.50 0.19 6.92
N PHE A 217 1.01 0.12 8.15
CA PHE A 217 0.41 0.81 9.28
C PHE A 217 1.35 1.87 9.85
N SER A 218 0.77 2.95 10.30
CA SER A 218 1.39 3.94 11.18
C SER A 218 0.71 3.85 12.54
N THR A 219 1.49 3.63 13.59
CA THR A 219 0.99 3.34 14.94
C THR A 219 1.35 4.49 15.87
N THR A 220 0.39 4.97 16.67
CA THR A 220 0.69 5.96 17.71
C THR A 220 1.64 5.36 18.75
N ARG A 221 2.31 6.21 19.52
CA ARG A 221 3.05 5.74 20.70
C ARG A 221 2.03 5.17 21.70
N PRO A 222 2.29 4.00 22.31
CA PRO A 222 1.44 3.49 23.37
C PRO A 222 1.34 4.46 24.53
N GLU A 223 0.13 4.62 25.10
CA GLU A 223 -0.03 5.34 26.35
C GLU A 223 0.54 4.51 27.53
N PRO A 224 0.88 5.16 28.67
CA PRO A 224 1.39 4.44 29.84
C PRO A 224 0.42 3.33 30.28
N GLY A 225 0.89 2.09 30.28
CA GLY A 225 0.11 0.90 30.61
C GLY A 225 -0.52 0.17 29.43
N GLU A 226 -0.43 0.71 28.22
CA GLU A 226 -0.82 0.03 26.99
C GLU A 226 0.33 -0.80 26.42
N PHE A 227 -0.02 -1.91 25.78
CA PHE A 227 0.95 -2.81 25.18
C PHE A 227 1.39 -2.36 23.78
N ASP A 228 0.47 -1.82 23.01
CA ASP A 228 0.66 -1.30 21.65
C ASP A 228 -0.13 0.00 21.47
N GLY A 229 0.37 0.89 20.62
CA GLY A 229 -0.36 2.07 20.18
C GLY A 229 -1.47 1.72 19.18
N VAL A 230 -2.29 2.69 18.83
CA VAL A 230 -3.39 2.52 17.88
C VAL A 230 -2.84 2.48 16.43
N PRO A 231 -2.98 1.36 15.71
CA PRO A 231 -2.56 1.28 14.32
C PRO A 231 -3.59 1.97 13.40
N ARG A 232 -3.09 2.65 12.38
CA ARG A 232 -3.87 3.24 11.30
C ARG A 232 -3.25 2.79 9.98
N HIS A 233 -4.06 2.27 9.07
CA HIS A 233 -3.62 1.99 7.70
C HIS A 233 -3.20 3.28 7.00
N ILE A 234 -2.12 3.23 6.23
CA ILE A 234 -1.58 4.35 5.46
C ILE A 234 -1.33 3.95 4.01
N ASP A 235 -1.52 4.91 3.12
CA ASP A 235 -1.21 4.77 1.70
C ASP A 235 -0.50 6.02 1.13
N GLN A 236 -0.39 6.11 -0.19
CA GLN A 236 0.28 7.23 -0.86
C GLN A 236 -0.45 8.57 -0.71
N SER A 237 -1.73 8.59 -0.35
CA SER A 237 -2.50 9.82 -0.14
C SER A 237 -2.31 10.45 1.24
N ASP A 238 -1.75 9.68 2.18
CA ASP A 238 -1.49 10.19 3.51
C ASP A 238 -0.34 11.21 3.51
N PRO A 239 -0.47 12.35 4.19
CA PRO A 239 0.63 13.28 4.36
C PRO A 239 1.74 12.66 5.24
N LEU A 240 2.98 13.13 5.04
CA LEU A 240 4.17 12.56 5.69
C LEU A 240 4.05 12.60 7.22
N GLU A 241 3.39 13.64 7.76
CA GLU A 241 3.14 13.86 9.19
C GLU A 241 2.36 12.74 9.87
N ARG A 242 1.65 11.91 9.09
CA ARG A 242 0.83 10.80 9.60
C ARG A 242 1.46 9.43 9.38
N ARG A 243 2.65 9.38 8.74
CA ARG A 243 3.30 8.12 8.35
C ARG A 243 4.36 7.69 9.34
N PHE A 244 4.66 6.41 9.31
CA PHE A 244 5.81 5.73 9.91
C PHE A 244 5.77 5.59 11.44
N GLY A 245 4.68 5.86 12.12
CA GLY A 245 4.56 5.55 13.54
C GLY A 245 4.76 4.04 13.79
N GLY A 246 5.58 3.70 14.78
CA GLY A 246 6.00 2.31 15.05
C GLY A 246 7.15 1.79 14.18
N TRP A 247 7.77 2.67 13.36
CA TRP A 247 8.91 2.36 12.52
C TRP A 247 10.11 3.23 12.85
N PHE A 248 11.32 2.66 12.72
CA PHE A 248 12.52 3.47 12.58
C PHE A 248 12.61 3.98 11.15
N VAL A 249 13.05 5.22 11.00
CA VAL A 249 13.20 5.89 9.70
C VAL A 249 14.54 6.59 9.68
N THR A 250 15.41 6.20 8.76
CA THR A 250 16.72 6.83 8.54
C THR A 250 16.76 7.62 7.24
N GLY A 251 17.68 8.55 7.14
CA GLY A 251 17.76 9.53 6.06
C GLY A 251 17.24 10.88 6.51
N ASN A 252 17.01 11.77 5.55
CA ASN A 252 16.58 13.14 5.81
C ASN A 252 15.17 13.37 5.26
N ALA A 253 14.22 13.71 6.14
CA ALA A 253 12.84 14.06 5.79
C ALA A 253 12.67 15.56 5.46
N GLY A 254 13.74 16.33 5.44
CA GLY A 254 13.67 17.79 5.37
C GLY A 254 13.11 18.41 6.65
N ALA A 255 12.43 19.54 6.53
CA ALA A 255 11.80 20.23 7.68
C ALA A 255 10.46 19.60 8.11
N VAL A 256 10.01 18.51 7.47
CA VAL A 256 8.69 17.94 7.68
C VAL A 256 8.69 16.93 8.81
N PRO A 257 7.81 17.06 9.79
CA PRO A 257 7.63 16.02 10.81
C PRO A 257 7.04 14.75 10.20
N HIS A 258 7.34 13.61 10.82
CA HIS A 258 6.66 12.33 10.59
C HIS A 258 6.52 11.60 11.93
N MET A 259 5.67 10.57 11.98
CA MET A 259 5.46 9.77 13.20
C MET A 259 6.54 8.71 13.42
N GLY A 260 7.43 8.49 12.48
CA GLY A 260 8.55 7.56 12.64
C GLY A 260 9.50 7.99 13.75
N ASN A 261 10.26 7.04 14.27
CA ASN A 261 11.20 7.27 15.38
C ASN A 261 10.52 7.71 16.69
N ASN A 262 9.24 7.36 16.87
CA ASN A 262 8.49 7.63 18.10
C ASN A 262 8.80 6.62 19.22
N ALA A 263 9.93 5.92 19.12
CA ALA A 263 10.42 4.97 20.11
C ALA A 263 10.98 5.67 21.36
N SER A 264 10.74 5.11 22.56
CA SER A 264 11.22 5.66 23.83
C SER A 264 12.74 5.70 23.92
N VAL A 265 13.42 4.75 23.28
CA VAL A 265 14.90 4.68 23.20
C VAL A 265 15.51 5.87 22.43
N LEU A 266 14.70 6.66 21.73
CA LEU A 266 15.10 7.84 20.98
C LEU A 266 14.75 9.16 21.68
N ASP A 267 14.17 9.12 22.87
CA ASP A 267 13.80 10.33 23.60
C ASP A 267 15.00 11.28 23.75
N GLY A 268 14.81 12.53 23.35
CA GLY A 268 15.86 13.55 23.34
C GLY A 268 16.76 13.56 22.09
N LEU A 269 16.58 12.65 21.12
CA LEU A 269 17.28 12.69 19.84
C LEU A 269 16.43 13.39 18.75
N PRO A 270 17.09 14.05 17.77
CA PRO A 270 16.36 14.65 16.65
C PRO A 270 15.76 13.54 15.76
N ALA A 271 14.46 13.33 15.88
CA ALA A 271 13.73 12.27 15.17
C ALA A 271 13.75 12.40 13.62
N ARG A 272 14.08 13.59 13.11
CA ARG A 272 13.98 13.91 11.68
C ARG A 272 15.18 13.48 10.83
N GLU A 273 16.34 13.26 11.44
CA GLU A 273 17.60 13.01 10.75
C GLU A 273 18.36 11.84 11.40
N LEU A 274 17.69 10.72 11.56
CA LEU A 274 18.36 9.54 12.08
C LEU A 274 19.27 8.96 10.99
N ALA A 275 20.58 9.00 11.20
CA ALA A 275 21.55 8.46 10.24
C ALA A 275 21.63 6.92 10.31
N SER A 276 21.38 6.36 11.49
CA SER A 276 21.51 4.91 11.74
C SER A 276 20.74 4.51 12.99
N VAL A 277 20.22 3.30 13.01
CA VAL A 277 19.59 2.68 14.18
C VAL A 277 20.58 1.94 15.08
N GLY A 278 21.88 2.05 14.84
CA GLY A 278 22.94 1.30 15.51
C GLY A 278 23.03 1.46 17.03
N ARG A 279 22.45 2.54 17.58
CA ARG A 279 22.32 2.72 19.03
C ARG A 279 21.19 1.92 19.65
N LEU A 280 20.29 1.37 18.82
CA LEU A 280 19.04 0.76 19.23
C LEU A 280 19.06 -0.75 19.19
N SER A 281 19.98 -1.32 18.42
CA SER A 281 20.18 -2.77 18.29
C SER A 281 21.62 -3.10 18.63
N ASP A 282 21.84 -4.24 19.29
CA ASP A 282 23.17 -4.82 19.44
C ASP A 282 23.70 -5.30 18.10
N ASN A 283 23.62 -4.62 17.03
CA ASN A 283 24.17 -4.82 15.69
C ASN A 283 24.30 -6.27 15.17
N ASP A 284 23.98 -7.25 16.03
CA ASP A 284 24.19 -8.65 15.78
C ASP A 284 23.06 -9.27 14.98
N GLY A 285 23.27 -9.37 13.68
CA GLY A 285 22.39 -10.06 12.76
C GLY A 285 21.69 -9.19 11.71
N TYR A 286 21.52 -7.88 11.95
CA TYR A 286 20.97 -6.99 10.93
C TYR A 286 22.02 -6.71 9.84
N PRO A 287 21.72 -6.97 8.54
CA PRO A 287 22.66 -6.73 7.44
C PRO A 287 23.09 -5.27 7.27
N THR A 288 22.21 -4.34 7.67
CA THR A 288 22.48 -2.89 7.67
C THR A 288 21.81 -2.22 8.86
N LEU A 289 22.26 -1.03 9.21
CA LEU A 289 21.71 -0.21 10.30
C LEU A 289 20.79 0.91 9.78
N THR A 290 20.32 0.80 8.55
CA THR A 290 19.43 1.78 7.93
C THR A 290 18.00 1.26 7.83
N SER A 291 17.04 2.17 7.83
CA SER A 291 15.63 1.98 7.55
C SER A 291 15.18 3.17 6.70
N ASP A 292 15.49 3.09 5.41
CA ASP A 292 15.53 4.23 4.49
C ASP A 292 14.15 4.83 4.22
N ILE A 293 14.01 6.15 4.38
CA ILE A 293 12.74 6.87 4.17
C ILE A 293 12.21 6.70 2.74
N VAL A 294 13.08 6.64 1.74
CA VAL A 294 12.66 6.47 0.34
C VAL A 294 12.13 5.06 0.12
N ALA A 295 12.77 4.04 0.71
CA ALA A 295 12.28 2.67 0.67
C ALA A 295 10.92 2.53 1.36
N HIS A 296 10.68 3.22 2.48
CA HIS A 296 9.37 3.29 3.13
C HIS A 296 8.28 3.83 2.20
N LEU A 297 8.54 4.94 1.50
CA LEU A 297 7.58 5.54 0.58
C LEU A 297 7.28 4.64 -0.61
N VAL A 298 8.31 4.00 -1.17
CA VAL A 298 8.15 3.06 -2.29
C VAL A 298 7.34 1.84 -1.86
N LEU A 299 7.63 1.23 -0.69
CA LEU A 299 6.85 0.08 -0.21
C LEU A 299 5.39 0.46 0.10
N THR A 300 5.15 1.65 0.65
CA THR A 300 3.78 2.12 0.91
C THR A 300 2.96 2.20 -0.40
N HIS A 301 3.53 2.79 -1.45
CA HIS A 301 2.91 2.82 -2.77
C HIS A 301 2.70 1.41 -3.35
N GLN A 302 3.73 0.56 -3.27
CA GLN A 302 3.70 -0.81 -3.79
C GLN A 302 2.63 -1.66 -3.10
N ALA A 303 2.46 -1.54 -1.78
CA ALA A 303 1.46 -2.27 -1.02
C ALA A 303 0.04 -1.94 -1.50
N GLY A 304 -0.30 -0.66 -1.63
CA GLY A 304 -1.59 -0.22 -2.15
C GLY A 304 -1.83 -0.69 -3.59
N MET A 305 -0.82 -0.55 -4.46
CA MET A 305 -0.93 -1.00 -5.86
C MET A 305 -1.12 -2.52 -5.96
N THR A 306 -0.40 -3.30 -5.14
CA THR A 306 -0.53 -4.77 -5.08
C THR A 306 -1.96 -5.18 -4.71
N ASN A 307 -2.54 -4.56 -3.70
CA ASN A 307 -3.92 -4.86 -3.27
C ASN A 307 -4.94 -4.52 -4.37
N LEU A 308 -4.79 -3.37 -5.02
CA LEU A 308 -5.64 -2.94 -6.12
C LEU A 308 -5.56 -3.89 -7.33
N LEU A 309 -4.37 -4.32 -7.73
CA LEU A 309 -4.18 -5.27 -8.83
C LEU A 309 -4.76 -6.64 -8.49
N THR A 310 -4.55 -7.13 -7.25
CA THR A 310 -5.14 -8.38 -6.78
C THR A 310 -6.66 -8.32 -6.85
N ARG A 311 -7.27 -7.25 -6.31
CA ARG A 311 -8.72 -7.05 -6.37
C ARG A 311 -9.22 -6.98 -7.81
N ALA A 312 -8.55 -6.22 -8.67
CA ALA A 312 -8.93 -6.11 -10.09
C ALA A 312 -8.92 -7.48 -10.78
N GLY A 313 -7.92 -8.30 -10.50
CA GLY A 313 -7.84 -9.68 -11.00
C GLY A 313 -8.97 -10.56 -10.48
N PHE A 314 -9.26 -10.52 -9.18
CA PHE A 314 -10.32 -11.31 -8.54
C PHE A 314 -11.71 -10.91 -9.05
N GLU A 315 -12.05 -9.61 -9.00
CA GLU A 315 -13.32 -9.10 -9.55
C GLU A 315 -13.51 -9.50 -11.01
N ALA A 316 -12.43 -9.38 -11.80
CA ALA A 316 -12.52 -9.76 -13.21
C ALA A 316 -12.71 -11.26 -13.42
N ARG A 317 -12.11 -12.14 -12.63
CA ARG A 317 -12.27 -13.61 -12.81
C ARG A 317 -13.59 -14.12 -12.29
N SER A 318 -14.04 -13.65 -11.12
CA SER A 318 -15.26 -14.13 -10.45
C SER A 318 -16.55 -13.41 -10.93
N ALA A 319 -16.45 -12.44 -11.84
CA ALA A 319 -17.62 -11.67 -12.30
C ALA A 319 -18.66 -12.56 -12.97
N GLN A 320 -19.84 -12.68 -12.36
CA GLN A 320 -21.01 -13.41 -12.83
C GLN A 320 -22.28 -12.56 -12.59
N GLY A 321 -23.33 -12.80 -13.38
CA GLY A 321 -24.62 -12.12 -13.23
C GLY A 321 -24.91 -11.07 -14.30
N ASP A 322 -25.60 -10.00 -13.92
CA ASP A 322 -26.03 -8.95 -14.83
C ASP A 322 -24.85 -8.21 -15.49
N PRO A 323 -24.77 -8.16 -16.83
CA PRO A 323 -23.68 -7.51 -17.54
C PRO A 323 -23.50 -6.02 -17.20
N THR A 324 -24.60 -5.31 -16.89
CA THR A 324 -24.55 -3.87 -16.55
C THR A 324 -23.92 -3.68 -15.17
N ALA A 325 -24.30 -4.50 -14.20
CA ALA A 325 -23.71 -4.47 -12.87
C ALA A 325 -22.22 -4.82 -12.92
N ILE A 326 -21.85 -5.86 -13.68
CA ILE A 326 -20.45 -6.26 -13.90
C ILE A 326 -19.66 -5.10 -14.51
N ALA A 327 -20.19 -4.44 -15.54
CA ALA A 327 -19.52 -3.32 -16.19
C ALA A 327 -19.28 -2.17 -15.20
N ALA A 328 -20.26 -1.83 -14.37
CA ALA A 328 -20.14 -0.78 -13.35
C ALA A 328 -19.04 -1.09 -12.32
N VAL A 329 -18.95 -2.33 -11.83
CA VAL A 329 -17.90 -2.76 -10.92
C VAL A 329 -16.54 -2.68 -11.60
N MET A 330 -16.40 -3.19 -12.84
CA MET A 330 -15.16 -3.14 -13.60
C MET A 330 -14.68 -1.70 -13.83
N ASP A 331 -15.60 -0.78 -14.15
CA ASP A 331 -15.26 0.63 -14.36
C ASP A 331 -14.82 1.32 -13.06
N ALA A 332 -15.46 0.99 -11.94
CA ALA A 332 -15.07 1.52 -10.63
C ALA A 332 -13.69 0.99 -10.21
N VAL A 333 -13.44 -0.31 -10.37
CA VAL A 333 -12.13 -0.92 -10.08
C VAL A 333 -11.04 -0.36 -10.99
N ALA A 334 -11.30 -0.25 -12.29
CA ALA A 334 -10.34 0.31 -13.23
C ALA A 334 -9.99 1.77 -12.89
N ARG A 335 -10.96 2.55 -12.41
CA ARG A 335 -10.73 3.92 -11.94
C ARG A 335 -9.78 3.96 -10.75
N GLU A 336 -10.03 3.17 -9.71
CA GLU A 336 -9.18 3.15 -8.52
C GLU A 336 -7.76 2.69 -8.84
N VAL A 337 -7.60 1.65 -9.70
CA VAL A 337 -6.29 1.22 -10.18
C VAL A 337 -5.57 2.36 -10.91
N VAL A 338 -6.26 3.08 -11.80
CA VAL A 338 -5.66 4.17 -12.58
C VAL A 338 -5.33 5.38 -11.70
N ASP A 339 -6.20 5.74 -10.78
CA ASP A 339 -5.97 6.87 -9.88
C ASP A 339 -4.72 6.62 -9.01
N HIS A 340 -4.56 5.40 -8.47
CA HIS A 340 -3.36 5.03 -7.73
C HIS A 340 -2.10 4.92 -8.63
N LEU A 341 -2.25 4.34 -9.82
CA LEU A 341 -1.16 4.16 -10.80
C LEU A 341 -0.64 5.51 -11.33
N LEU A 342 -1.51 6.51 -11.48
CA LEU A 342 -1.16 7.84 -11.95
C LEU A 342 -0.92 8.85 -10.81
N PHE A 343 -0.89 8.41 -9.56
CA PHE A 343 -0.66 9.27 -8.39
C PHE A 343 -1.63 10.46 -8.34
N VAL A 344 -2.93 10.20 -8.58
CA VAL A 344 -3.95 11.27 -8.62
C VAL A 344 -4.06 11.94 -7.26
N ASP A 345 -4.11 11.15 -6.18
CA ASP A 345 -4.27 11.62 -4.81
C ASP A 345 -2.97 11.51 -3.98
N GLU A 346 -1.80 11.46 -4.64
CA GLU A 346 -0.51 11.41 -3.92
C GLU A 346 -0.32 12.66 -3.06
N ALA A 347 -0.06 12.47 -1.78
CA ALA A 347 0.33 13.55 -0.90
C ALA A 347 1.66 14.16 -1.36
N ALA A 348 1.67 15.48 -1.57
CA ALA A 348 2.88 16.20 -1.97
C ALA A 348 3.97 16.07 -0.89
N LEU A 349 5.23 16.01 -1.32
CA LEU A 349 6.37 16.16 -0.41
C LEU A 349 6.54 17.65 -0.09
N PRO A 350 6.35 18.07 1.18
CA PRO A 350 6.45 19.49 1.55
C PRO A 350 7.87 20.04 1.48
N ALA A 351 8.88 19.16 1.54
CA ALA A 351 10.30 19.49 1.38
C ALA A 351 11.04 18.33 0.68
N PRO A 352 12.21 18.59 0.09
CA PRO A 352 13.05 17.54 -0.45
C PRO A 352 13.43 16.52 0.62
N ILE A 353 13.35 15.24 0.27
CA ILE A 353 13.78 14.12 1.10
C ILE A 353 15.02 13.44 0.51
N LYS A 354 15.80 12.77 1.35
CA LYS A 354 17.00 12.03 0.92
C LYS A 354 17.14 10.75 1.72
N GLY A 355 17.20 9.61 1.01
CA GLY A 355 17.59 8.32 1.58
C GLY A 355 19.08 8.27 1.93
N ASN A 356 19.47 7.24 2.67
CA ASN A 356 20.87 7.05 3.09
C ASN A 356 21.37 5.60 3.01
N SER A 357 20.57 4.69 2.43
CA SER A 357 20.97 3.27 2.26
C SER A 357 21.56 2.94 0.88
N GLY A 358 21.42 3.84 -0.10
CA GLY A 358 21.68 3.54 -1.52
C GLY A 358 20.45 2.99 -2.27
N PHE A 359 19.33 2.80 -1.59
CA PHE A 359 18.10 2.29 -2.20
C PHE A 359 17.60 3.18 -3.35
N ALA A 360 17.59 4.50 -3.17
CA ALA A 360 17.07 5.45 -4.16
C ALA A 360 17.84 5.36 -5.49
N GLU A 361 19.16 5.28 -5.43
CA GLU A 361 20.05 5.18 -6.59
C GLU A 361 19.85 3.85 -7.34
N ARG A 362 19.89 2.73 -6.60
CA ARG A 362 19.68 1.40 -7.16
C ARG A 362 18.28 1.26 -7.77
N PHE A 363 17.25 1.68 -7.05
CA PHE A 363 15.86 1.63 -7.53
C PHE A 363 15.68 2.48 -8.79
N SER A 364 16.18 3.71 -8.81
CA SER A 364 16.10 4.60 -9.98
C SER A 364 16.86 4.09 -11.19
N ALA A 365 17.89 3.26 -10.98
CA ALA A 365 18.66 2.63 -12.06
C ALA A 365 17.96 1.40 -12.67
N SER A 366 16.98 0.85 -11.95
CA SER A 366 16.23 -0.36 -12.34
C SER A 366 15.18 -0.08 -13.41
N GLY A 367 14.59 -1.17 -13.90
CA GLY A 367 13.47 -1.14 -14.84
C GLY A 367 13.82 -0.80 -16.28
N PRO A 368 12.83 -0.93 -17.18
CA PRO A 368 13.00 -0.65 -18.58
C PRO A 368 13.22 0.83 -18.83
N LYS A 369 14.06 1.14 -19.84
CA LYS A 369 14.38 2.51 -20.26
C LYS A 369 13.91 2.74 -21.69
N ASP A 370 13.34 3.90 -21.94
CA ASP A 370 13.02 4.36 -23.29
C ASP A 370 14.29 4.74 -24.07
N ARG A 371 14.13 5.07 -25.35
CA ARG A 371 15.23 5.51 -26.23
C ARG A 371 15.95 6.77 -25.78
N LYS A 372 15.35 7.53 -24.85
CA LYS A 372 15.93 8.73 -24.22
C LYS A 372 16.56 8.43 -22.85
N GLY A 373 16.65 7.16 -22.44
CA GLY A 373 17.21 6.73 -21.16
C GLY A 373 16.29 7.01 -19.96
N ARG A 374 15.01 7.31 -20.18
CA ARG A 374 14.03 7.58 -19.12
C ARG A 374 13.34 6.30 -18.67
N SER A 375 13.00 6.22 -17.39
CA SER A 375 12.29 5.07 -16.78
C SER A 375 11.25 5.55 -15.79
N LEU A 376 10.15 4.80 -15.62
CA LEU A 376 9.15 5.02 -14.59
C LEU A 376 9.69 4.74 -13.17
N TYR A 377 10.85 4.11 -13.03
CA TYR A 377 11.55 3.91 -11.75
C TYR A 377 12.30 5.16 -11.26
N GLN A 378 12.44 6.21 -12.08
CA GLN A 378 13.16 7.42 -11.68
C GLN A 378 12.40 8.21 -10.63
N LEU A 379 13.08 8.58 -9.55
CA LEU A 379 12.55 9.32 -8.41
C LEU A 379 12.72 10.84 -8.60
N ASP A 380 11.81 11.65 -8.03
CA ASP A 380 11.89 13.11 -7.91
C ASP A 380 12.47 13.51 -6.54
N LEU A 381 11.84 13.03 -5.48
CA LEU A 381 12.18 13.26 -4.07
C LEU A 381 12.20 14.73 -3.62
N LYS A 382 11.74 15.65 -4.46
CA LYS A 382 11.67 17.09 -4.15
C LYS A 382 10.25 17.57 -3.91
N ARG A 383 9.32 17.16 -4.75
CA ARG A 383 7.90 17.55 -4.70
C ARG A 383 6.97 16.36 -4.63
N ARG A 384 7.43 15.20 -5.06
CA ARG A 384 6.72 13.93 -5.13
C ARG A 384 7.71 12.77 -5.09
N LEU A 385 7.18 11.55 -4.98
CA LEU A 385 8.04 10.36 -4.95
C LEU A 385 8.66 10.09 -6.32
N PHE A 386 7.86 9.98 -7.39
CA PHE A 386 8.32 9.61 -8.72
C PHE A 386 8.46 10.81 -9.66
N LYS A 387 9.47 10.77 -10.53
CA LYS A 387 9.73 11.80 -11.53
C LYS A 387 8.61 11.87 -12.58
N TYR A 388 8.13 10.73 -13.02
CA TYR A 388 7.00 10.58 -13.92
C TYR A 388 5.80 10.08 -13.14
N ARG A 389 4.65 10.77 -13.25
CA ARG A 389 3.42 10.40 -12.53
C ARG A 389 2.75 9.19 -13.18
N CYS A 390 3.47 8.08 -13.22
CA CYS A 390 2.99 6.77 -13.63
C CYS A 390 3.81 5.72 -12.88
N SER A 391 3.14 4.81 -12.22
CA SER A 391 3.76 3.79 -11.38
C SER A 391 4.56 2.79 -12.21
N TYR A 392 5.74 2.45 -11.71
CA TYR A 392 6.54 1.33 -12.23
C TYR A 392 5.84 -0.02 -12.11
N MET A 393 4.82 -0.13 -11.25
CA MET A 393 4.03 -1.35 -11.05
C MET A 393 3.22 -1.75 -12.29
N ILE A 394 3.13 -0.89 -13.31
CA ILE A 394 2.58 -1.25 -14.64
C ILE A 394 3.42 -2.34 -15.32
N TYR A 395 4.69 -2.55 -14.91
CA TYR A 395 5.56 -3.62 -15.40
C TYR A 395 5.57 -4.86 -14.49
N SER A 396 4.79 -4.86 -13.42
CA SER A 396 4.74 -6.00 -12.50
C SER A 396 4.08 -7.22 -13.14
N PRO A 397 4.50 -8.43 -12.78
CA PRO A 397 3.82 -9.67 -13.21
C PRO A 397 2.33 -9.65 -12.88
N ALA A 398 1.94 -9.02 -11.77
CA ALA A 398 0.54 -8.85 -11.39
C ALA A 398 -0.27 -8.03 -12.38
N PHE A 399 0.29 -6.93 -12.88
CA PHE A 399 -0.36 -6.14 -13.91
C PHE A 399 -0.45 -6.92 -15.22
N ASP A 400 0.63 -7.62 -15.58
CA ASP A 400 0.69 -8.39 -16.83
C ASP A 400 -0.29 -9.56 -16.84
N ALA A 401 -0.53 -10.21 -15.70
CA ALA A 401 -1.46 -11.32 -15.53
C ALA A 401 -2.94 -10.92 -15.40
N LEU A 402 -3.26 -9.63 -15.35
CA LEU A 402 -4.66 -9.18 -15.30
C LEU A 402 -5.47 -9.73 -16.48
N PRO A 403 -6.70 -10.23 -16.28
CA PRO A 403 -7.60 -10.61 -17.36
C PRO A 403 -7.77 -9.49 -18.39
N ALA A 404 -7.77 -9.84 -19.67
CA ALA A 404 -7.79 -8.87 -20.78
C ALA A 404 -8.94 -7.84 -20.64
N ARG A 405 -10.11 -8.27 -20.15
CA ARG A 405 -11.28 -7.40 -19.99
C ARG A 405 -11.09 -6.25 -19.01
N ILE A 406 -10.35 -6.47 -17.89
CA ILE A 406 -10.06 -5.39 -16.92
C ILE A 406 -8.81 -4.62 -17.34
N LYS A 407 -7.79 -5.27 -17.88
CA LYS A 407 -6.57 -4.63 -18.36
C LYS A 407 -6.86 -3.60 -19.46
N SER A 408 -7.71 -3.94 -20.43
CA SER A 408 -8.17 -3.01 -21.47
C SER A 408 -8.86 -1.78 -20.87
N ARG A 409 -9.79 -1.96 -19.91
CA ARG A 409 -10.46 -0.83 -19.23
C ARG A 409 -9.46 0.07 -18.49
N ILE A 410 -8.46 -0.52 -17.83
CA ILE A 410 -7.39 0.23 -17.14
C ILE A 410 -6.61 1.07 -18.17
N TYR A 411 -6.20 0.51 -19.30
CA TYR A 411 -5.47 1.25 -20.32
C TYR A 411 -6.30 2.39 -20.93
N HIS A 412 -7.55 2.13 -21.31
CA HIS A 412 -8.44 3.19 -21.87
C HIS A 412 -8.68 4.31 -20.83
N ARG A 413 -8.95 3.94 -19.58
CA ARG A 413 -9.13 4.93 -18.51
C ARG A 413 -7.85 5.72 -18.26
N MET A 414 -6.71 5.07 -18.18
CA MET A 414 -5.40 5.72 -18.01
C MET A 414 -5.15 6.73 -19.14
N TRP A 415 -5.45 6.34 -20.38
CA TRP A 415 -5.31 7.20 -21.54
C TRP A 415 -6.25 8.41 -21.48
N ALA A 416 -7.49 8.20 -21.09
CA ALA A 416 -8.46 9.27 -20.90
C ALA A 416 -7.97 10.29 -19.86
N VAL A 417 -7.45 9.83 -18.71
CA VAL A 417 -6.88 10.71 -17.68
C VAL A 417 -5.65 11.45 -18.20
N LEU A 418 -4.70 10.75 -18.80
CA LEU A 418 -3.48 11.36 -19.35
C LEU A 418 -3.82 12.42 -20.43
N SER A 419 -4.87 12.23 -21.20
CA SER A 419 -5.28 13.18 -22.26
C SER A 419 -5.69 14.54 -21.69
N THR A 420 -6.15 14.61 -20.46
CA THR A 420 -6.49 15.85 -19.76
C THR A 420 -5.29 16.59 -19.18
N TRP A 421 -4.13 15.92 -19.08
CA TRP A 421 -2.96 16.52 -18.46
C TRP A 421 -2.20 17.45 -19.42
N PRO A 422 -1.49 18.48 -18.89
CA PRO A 422 -0.61 19.32 -19.70
C PRO A 422 0.39 18.48 -20.50
N ARG A 423 0.67 18.88 -21.75
CA ARG A 423 1.57 18.14 -22.65
C ARG A 423 2.92 17.83 -22.01
N GLY A 424 3.52 18.79 -21.32
CA GLY A 424 4.83 18.62 -20.66
C GLY A 424 4.85 17.51 -19.59
N THR A 425 3.72 17.22 -18.96
CA THR A 425 3.60 16.15 -17.96
C THR A 425 3.29 14.81 -18.62
N ARG A 426 2.33 14.75 -19.55
CA ARG A 426 1.87 13.50 -20.15
C ARG A 426 2.83 12.94 -21.18
N GLN A 427 3.44 13.81 -22.02
CA GLN A 427 4.25 13.37 -23.17
C GLN A 427 5.42 12.44 -22.77
N PRO A 428 6.21 12.76 -21.73
CA PRO A 428 7.26 11.83 -21.28
C PRO A 428 6.72 10.46 -20.85
N ILE A 429 5.56 10.40 -20.17
CA ILE A 429 4.96 9.14 -19.72
C ILE A 429 4.54 8.31 -20.94
N VAL A 430 3.84 8.93 -21.89
CA VAL A 430 3.39 8.28 -23.12
C VAL A 430 4.57 7.72 -23.91
N GLU A 431 5.62 8.51 -24.11
CA GLU A 431 6.82 8.08 -24.85
C GLU A 431 7.51 6.91 -24.15
N ILE A 432 7.66 6.95 -22.82
CA ILE A 432 8.21 5.84 -22.04
C ILE A 432 7.38 4.57 -22.25
N LEU A 433 6.05 4.66 -22.10
CA LEU A 433 5.17 3.50 -22.25
C LEU A 433 5.20 2.92 -23.66
N LEU A 434 5.18 3.76 -24.70
CA LEU A 434 5.27 3.30 -26.09
C LEU A 434 6.58 2.55 -26.39
N ASP A 435 7.68 2.95 -25.77
CA ASP A 435 8.98 2.31 -25.97
C ASP A 435 9.16 1.05 -25.12
N THR A 436 8.48 0.94 -23.97
CA THR A 436 8.80 -0.06 -22.94
C THR A 436 7.69 -1.05 -22.62
N LYS A 437 6.42 -0.74 -22.94
CA LYS A 437 5.26 -1.59 -22.66
C LYS A 437 4.69 -2.20 -23.94
N LYS A 438 4.81 -3.52 -24.10
CA LYS A 438 4.52 -4.22 -25.37
C LYS A 438 3.05 -4.55 -25.58
N ASP A 439 2.24 -4.59 -24.51
CA ASP A 439 0.83 -5.01 -24.52
C ASP A 439 -0.16 -3.83 -24.47
N LEU A 440 0.27 -2.65 -24.93
CA LEU A 440 -0.62 -1.51 -25.07
C LEU A 440 -1.67 -1.79 -26.17
N PRO A 441 -2.96 -1.47 -25.96
CA PRO A 441 -3.98 -1.61 -27.00
C PRO A 441 -3.66 -0.80 -28.26
N PRO A 442 -3.96 -1.34 -29.48
CA PRO A 442 -3.64 -0.66 -30.75
C PRO A 442 -4.25 0.74 -30.87
N ASP A 443 -5.52 0.90 -30.46
CA ASP A 443 -6.22 2.19 -30.50
C ASP A 443 -5.58 3.23 -29.55
N VAL A 444 -5.02 2.79 -28.41
CA VAL A 444 -4.25 3.64 -27.50
C VAL A 444 -2.93 4.06 -28.15
N THR A 445 -2.24 3.15 -28.84
CA THR A 445 -0.98 3.47 -29.54
C THR A 445 -1.18 4.38 -30.73
N GLU A 446 -2.24 4.21 -31.52
CA GLU A 446 -2.59 5.06 -32.64
C GLU A 446 -2.97 6.49 -32.18
N ALA A 447 -3.79 6.59 -31.13
CA ALA A 447 -4.14 7.88 -30.55
C ALA A 447 -2.94 8.64 -29.97
N ALA A 448 -1.94 7.90 -29.46
CA ALA A 448 -0.66 8.47 -29.01
C ALA A 448 0.17 9.03 -30.15
N SER A 449 0.32 8.25 -31.23
CA SER A 449 1.15 8.57 -32.37
C SER A 449 0.57 9.73 -33.20
N SER A 450 -0.75 9.77 -33.43
CA SER A 450 -1.43 10.81 -34.19
C SER A 450 -1.35 12.21 -33.55
N ARG A 451 -1.26 12.28 -32.22
CA ARG A 451 -1.11 13.53 -31.45
C ARG A 451 0.36 14.00 -31.34
N SER A 452 1.32 13.13 -31.54
CA SER A 452 2.74 13.49 -31.56
C SER A 452 3.14 14.11 -32.91
N GLY A 453 2.48 13.73 -34.02
CA GLY A 453 2.77 14.18 -35.38
C GLY A 453 2.19 15.55 -35.78
N ARG A 454 1.27 16.14 -35.01
CA ARG A 454 0.67 17.45 -35.34
C ARG A 454 1.45 18.68 -34.83
N SER A 455 2.72 18.56 -34.55
CA SER A 455 3.55 19.63 -33.96
C SER A 455 4.70 20.09 -34.86
N SER A 456 4.60 19.84 -36.18
CA SER A 456 5.57 20.32 -37.14
C SER A 456 4.83 21.04 -38.30
N HIS A 457 4.16 22.14 -37.95
CA HIS A 457 3.84 23.21 -38.92
C HIS A 457 3.71 24.53 -38.16
#